data_f14c07f19b1e4845a00d58ac892ebe62
#
_entry.id   f14c07f19b1e4845a00d58ac892ebe62
#
_cell.length_a   1.000
_cell.length_b   1.000
_cell.length_c   1.000
_cell.angle_alpha   90.00
_cell.angle_beta   90.00
_cell.angle_gamma   90.00
#
_symmetry.space_group_name_H-M   'P 1'
#
loop_
_entity.id
_entity.type
_entity.pdbx_description
1 polymer ?
#
loop_
_entity_poly.entity_id
_entity_poly.type
_entity_poly.pdbx_seq_one_letter_code
_entity_poly.pdbx_strand_id
1 'polypeptide(L)'
;MPIAFDTILSSMTLFAAPFLRLSAMMAVAPVFSAQGFNVRTRALFAITIAALVAPSLPPSPVDSLLSGAGVLMAVREIVVGLILGFVIQLAFGAAVFAGQAISMTMGLGFAIAVDPQNGVQVPVLSQLYIILATLLFLALDGHLLLIASVVESYQLIPAGVSGIPATSLSAVVALGTMVFAGGILLALPALTALLLINIAFGIVTRTAPQLNIFAVGFPVTILAGLLIMFIVMPGFISALTELIGSAGQRGMGAL
;
A
#
# COMPACT_ATOMS: atom_id res chain seq x y z
N MET A 1 11.46 -5.14 -47.12
CA MET A 1 9.98 -5.20 -47.06
C MET A 1 9.51 -3.90 -46.46
N PRO A 2 8.61 -3.14 -47.09
CA PRO A 2 8.00 -2.00 -46.41
C PRO A 2 7.18 -2.54 -45.23
N ILE A 3 7.52 -2.11 -44.03
CA ILE A 3 6.72 -2.40 -42.86
C ILE A 3 5.40 -1.66 -43.09
N ALA A 4 4.29 -2.40 -43.20
CA ALA A 4 3.00 -1.78 -43.46
C ALA A 4 2.67 -0.85 -42.27
N PHE A 5 2.17 0.33 -42.52
CA PHE A 5 1.79 1.32 -41.50
C PHE A 5 0.86 0.71 -40.44
N ASP A 6 -0.02 -0.17 -40.87
CA ASP A 6 -0.93 -0.92 -39.97
C ASP A 6 -0.20 -1.85 -39.00
N THR A 7 0.94 -2.43 -39.43
CA THR A 7 1.77 -3.26 -38.53
C THR A 7 2.43 -2.44 -37.43
N ILE A 8 2.82 -1.21 -37.72
CA ILE A 8 3.39 -0.29 -36.73
C ILE A 8 2.30 0.11 -35.72
N LEU A 9 1.12 0.50 -36.22
CA LEU A 9 0.00 0.89 -35.36
C LEU A 9 -0.45 -0.24 -34.43
N SER A 10 -0.59 -1.47 -34.94
CA SER A 10 -0.95 -2.63 -34.10
C SER A 10 0.13 -2.97 -33.07
N SER A 11 1.41 -2.82 -33.41
CA SER A 11 2.51 -3.01 -32.47
C SER A 11 2.51 -1.93 -31.38
N MET A 12 2.15 -0.70 -31.72
CA MET A 12 2.03 0.39 -30.75
C MET A 12 0.87 0.15 -29.76
N THR A 13 -0.28 -0.33 -30.22
CA THR A 13 -1.40 -0.66 -29.32
C THR A 13 -1.08 -1.84 -28.40
N LEU A 14 -0.41 -2.88 -28.93
CA LEU A 14 0.03 -4.03 -28.16
C LEU A 14 0.99 -3.64 -27.03
N PHE A 15 1.92 -2.73 -27.28
CA PHE A 15 2.86 -2.24 -26.27
C PHE A 15 2.21 -1.26 -25.29
N ALA A 16 1.31 -0.38 -25.77
CA ALA A 16 0.74 0.68 -24.96
C ALA A 16 -0.13 0.14 -23.81
N ALA A 17 -0.88 -0.94 -24.02
CA ALA A 17 -1.71 -1.53 -23.00
C ALA A 17 -0.92 -1.93 -21.75
N PRO A 18 0.10 -2.81 -21.81
CA PRO A 18 0.88 -3.18 -20.62
C PRO A 18 1.69 -2.01 -20.07
N PHE A 19 2.16 -1.09 -20.90
CA PHE A 19 2.87 0.09 -20.44
C PHE A 19 1.98 0.98 -19.57
N LEU A 20 0.75 1.25 -19.99
CA LEU A 20 -0.21 2.07 -19.22
C LEU A 20 -0.60 1.40 -17.91
N ARG A 21 -0.91 0.09 -17.91
CA ARG A 21 -1.29 -0.65 -16.71
C ARG A 21 -0.15 -0.74 -15.71
N LEU A 22 1.07 -1.05 -16.15
CA LEU A 22 2.27 -1.11 -15.30
C LEU A 22 2.63 0.28 -14.75
N SER A 23 2.64 1.32 -15.59
CA SER A 23 2.99 2.67 -15.15
C SER A 23 1.99 3.20 -14.12
N ALA A 24 0.70 2.94 -14.29
CA ALA A 24 -0.35 3.31 -13.36
C ALA A 24 -0.22 2.54 -12.02
N MET A 25 0.03 1.24 -12.07
CA MET A 25 0.31 0.44 -10.86
C MET A 25 1.53 0.97 -10.11
N MET A 26 2.65 1.21 -10.80
CA MET A 26 3.87 1.75 -10.19
C MET A 26 3.71 3.17 -9.65
N ALA A 27 2.75 3.95 -10.15
CA ALA A 27 2.50 5.30 -9.64
C ALA A 27 1.92 5.28 -8.21
N VAL A 28 1.19 4.23 -7.85
CA VAL A 28 0.47 4.12 -6.56
C VAL A 28 1.12 3.09 -5.63
N ALA A 29 1.71 2.01 -6.16
CA ALA A 29 2.30 0.95 -5.36
C ALA A 29 3.41 1.49 -4.44
N PRO A 30 3.42 1.15 -3.12
CA PRO A 30 4.16 1.87 -2.09
C PRO A 30 5.68 1.90 -2.30
N VAL A 31 6.27 0.84 -2.81
CA VAL A 31 7.72 0.76 -3.05
C VAL A 31 8.12 1.61 -4.26
N PHE A 32 7.34 1.55 -5.34
CA PHE A 32 7.62 2.28 -6.58
C PHE A 32 7.25 3.77 -6.48
N SER A 33 6.28 4.13 -5.62
CA SER A 33 5.86 5.51 -5.39
C SER A 33 6.71 6.24 -4.34
N ALA A 34 7.66 5.57 -3.68
CA ALA A 34 8.53 6.16 -2.68
C ALA A 34 9.31 7.36 -3.25
N GLN A 35 9.57 8.37 -2.41
CA GLN A 35 10.24 9.63 -2.81
C GLN A 35 11.63 9.43 -3.44
N GLY A 36 12.31 8.31 -3.12
CA GLY A 36 13.61 7.96 -3.72
C GLY A 36 13.53 7.45 -5.16
N PHE A 37 12.33 7.09 -5.65
CA PHE A 37 12.15 6.56 -7.00
C PHE A 37 11.79 7.69 -7.98
N ASN A 38 12.77 8.12 -8.78
CA ASN A 38 12.55 9.16 -9.78
C ASN A 38 11.52 8.70 -10.83
N VAL A 39 10.66 9.62 -11.28
CA VAL A 39 9.66 9.37 -12.36
C VAL A 39 10.31 8.80 -13.61
N ARG A 40 11.52 9.25 -13.99
CA ARG A 40 12.27 8.72 -15.14
C ARG A 40 12.64 7.25 -14.96
N THR A 41 13.12 6.87 -13.78
CA THR A 41 13.48 5.48 -13.47
C THR A 41 12.23 4.60 -13.52
N ARG A 42 11.12 5.06 -12.96
CA ARG A 42 9.83 4.38 -12.98
C ARG A 42 9.33 4.16 -14.41
N ALA A 43 9.42 5.19 -15.25
CA ALA A 43 9.03 5.10 -16.66
C ALA A 43 9.91 4.09 -17.43
N LEU A 44 11.23 4.11 -17.22
CA LEU A 44 12.15 3.14 -17.83
C LEU A 44 11.84 1.70 -17.39
N PHE A 45 11.55 1.48 -16.11
CA PHE A 45 11.12 0.17 -15.62
C PHE A 45 9.83 -0.28 -16.30
N ALA A 46 8.81 0.59 -16.34
CA ALA A 46 7.53 0.28 -16.99
C ALA A 46 7.71 -0.03 -18.48
N ILE A 47 8.55 0.73 -19.21
CA ILE A 47 8.86 0.50 -20.61
C ILE A 47 9.53 -0.87 -20.81
N THR A 48 10.56 -1.16 -20.01
CA THR A 48 11.31 -2.42 -20.11
C THR A 48 10.42 -3.64 -19.85
N ILE A 49 9.64 -3.61 -18.76
CA ILE A 49 8.74 -4.72 -18.41
C ILE A 49 7.61 -4.83 -19.45
N ALA A 50 7.04 -3.73 -19.90
CA ALA A 50 6.00 -3.74 -20.93
C ALA A 50 6.53 -4.36 -22.24
N ALA A 51 7.75 -4.04 -22.64
CA ALA A 51 8.37 -4.62 -23.85
C ALA A 51 8.58 -6.14 -23.73
N LEU A 52 8.90 -6.63 -22.52
CA LEU A 52 9.05 -8.07 -22.26
C LEU A 52 7.72 -8.81 -22.22
N VAL A 53 6.67 -8.16 -21.70
CA VAL A 53 5.34 -8.75 -21.49
C VAL A 53 4.47 -8.65 -22.75
N ALA A 54 4.55 -7.57 -23.52
CA ALA A 54 3.71 -7.33 -24.69
C ALA A 54 3.63 -8.50 -25.67
N PRO A 55 4.73 -9.21 -26.03
CA PRO A 55 4.64 -10.34 -26.96
C PRO A 55 3.87 -11.55 -26.42
N SER A 56 3.71 -11.68 -25.11
CA SER A 56 3.00 -12.79 -24.47
C SER A 56 1.49 -12.52 -24.30
N LEU A 57 1.06 -11.29 -24.57
CA LEU A 57 -0.34 -10.91 -24.42
C LEU A 57 -1.14 -11.14 -25.69
N PRO A 58 -2.46 -11.42 -25.58
CA PRO A 58 -3.32 -11.46 -26.73
C PRO A 58 -3.35 -10.13 -27.46
N PRO A 59 -3.49 -10.12 -28.80
CA PRO A 59 -3.56 -8.90 -29.58
C PRO A 59 -4.73 -8.02 -29.11
N SER A 60 -4.47 -6.72 -29.05
CA SER A 60 -5.51 -5.77 -28.69
C SER A 60 -6.58 -5.69 -29.80
N PRO A 61 -7.88 -5.71 -29.46
CA PRO A 61 -8.94 -5.51 -30.45
C PRO A 61 -9.08 -4.07 -30.94
N VAL A 62 -8.16 -3.19 -30.56
CA VAL A 62 -8.17 -1.77 -30.92
C VAL A 62 -7.09 -1.48 -31.96
N ASP A 63 -7.50 -1.03 -33.13
CA ASP A 63 -6.60 -0.80 -34.26
C ASP A 63 -5.72 0.45 -34.11
N SER A 64 -6.18 1.46 -33.37
CA SER A 64 -5.45 2.73 -33.20
C SER A 64 -5.66 3.34 -31.81
N LEU A 65 -4.57 3.77 -31.16
CA LEU A 65 -4.60 4.50 -29.89
C LEU A 65 -5.29 5.85 -29.99
N LEU A 66 -5.26 6.49 -31.15
CA LEU A 66 -5.86 7.82 -31.39
C LEU A 66 -7.37 7.73 -31.71
N SER A 67 -7.93 6.55 -31.82
CA SER A 67 -9.38 6.35 -31.95
C SER A 67 -10.10 6.55 -30.61
N GLY A 68 -11.40 6.81 -30.64
CA GLY A 68 -12.22 6.85 -29.41
C GLY A 68 -12.13 5.54 -28.61
N ALA A 69 -12.04 4.39 -29.29
CA ALA A 69 -11.82 3.09 -28.71
C ALA A 69 -10.43 2.98 -28.04
N GLY A 70 -9.40 3.56 -28.67
CA GLY A 70 -8.04 3.59 -28.10
C GLY A 70 -7.96 4.41 -26.82
N VAL A 71 -8.61 5.56 -26.79
CA VAL A 71 -8.67 6.39 -25.57
C VAL A 71 -9.41 5.67 -24.44
N LEU A 72 -10.54 5.02 -24.73
CA LEU A 72 -11.29 4.26 -23.74
C LEU A 72 -10.48 3.07 -23.20
N MET A 73 -9.76 2.36 -24.08
CA MET A 73 -8.82 1.32 -23.67
C MET A 73 -7.74 1.88 -22.75
N ALA A 74 -7.12 3.01 -23.10
CA ALA A 74 -6.05 3.63 -22.30
C ALA A 74 -6.54 4.00 -20.89
N VAL A 75 -7.72 4.61 -20.79
CA VAL A 75 -8.33 4.94 -19.48
C VAL A 75 -8.55 3.68 -18.67
N ARG A 76 -9.07 2.61 -19.27
CA ARG A 76 -9.30 1.34 -18.60
C ARG A 76 -8.00 0.70 -18.10
N GLU A 77 -6.96 0.67 -18.92
CA GLU A 77 -5.65 0.13 -18.55
C GLU A 77 -5.07 0.88 -17.32
N ILE A 78 -5.19 2.21 -17.33
CA ILE A 78 -4.77 3.05 -16.21
C ILE A 78 -5.59 2.71 -14.95
N VAL A 79 -6.91 2.60 -15.04
CA VAL A 79 -7.76 2.31 -13.87
C VAL A 79 -7.44 0.94 -13.29
N VAL A 80 -7.27 -0.10 -14.11
CA VAL A 80 -6.90 -1.45 -13.63
C VAL A 80 -5.53 -1.42 -12.95
N GLY A 81 -4.55 -0.73 -13.54
CA GLY A 81 -3.23 -0.56 -12.92
C GLY A 81 -3.31 0.16 -11.56
N LEU A 82 -4.08 1.25 -11.49
CA LEU A 82 -4.30 1.99 -10.24
C LEU A 82 -4.94 1.10 -9.16
N ILE A 83 -5.93 0.28 -9.51
CA ILE A 83 -6.58 -0.65 -8.57
C ILE A 83 -5.55 -1.62 -7.99
N LEU A 84 -4.73 -2.27 -8.82
CA LEU A 84 -3.73 -3.23 -8.38
C LEU A 84 -2.70 -2.59 -7.43
N GLY A 85 -2.19 -1.40 -7.76
CA GLY A 85 -1.27 -0.66 -6.90
C GLY A 85 -1.94 -0.19 -5.59
N PHE A 86 -3.19 0.29 -5.68
CA PHE A 86 -3.94 0.83 -4.55
C PHE A 86 -4.24 -0.23 -3.49
N VAL A 87 -4.57 -1.46 -3.88
CA VAL A 87 -4.90 -2.52 -2.92
C VAL A 87 -3.69 -2.86 -2.03
N ILE A 88 -2.49 -2.88 -2.58
CA ILE A 88 -1.28 -3.05 -1.76
C ILE A 88 -1.03 -1.82 -0.87
N GLN A 89 -1.32 -0.62 -1.37
CA GLN A 89 -1.23 0.60 -0.57
C GLN A 89 -2.13 0.54 0.68
N LEU A 90 -3.29 -0.14 0.62
CA LEU A 90 -4.16 -0.32 1.79
C LEU A 90 -3.49 -1.15 2.89
N ALA A 91 -2.73 -2.19 2.55
CA ALA A 91 -1.98 -2.98 3.53
C ALA A 91 -0.88 -2.14 4.21
N PHE A 92 -0.19 -1.29 3.46
CA PHE A 92 0.76 -0.32 4.02
C PHE A 92 0.06 0.73 4.88
N GLY A 93 -1.12 1.20 4.46
CA GLY A 93 -1.98 2.08 5.26
C GLY A 93 -2.35 1.47 6.61
N ALA A 94 -2.62 0.17 6.67
CA ALA A 94 -2.87 -0.54 7.92
C ALA A 94 -1.64 -0.53 8.85
N ALA A 95 -0.44 -0.72 8.32
CA ALA A 95 0.80 -0.63 9.10
C ALA A 95 1.02 0.79 9.66
N VAL A 96 0.78 1.83 8.85
CA VAL A 96 0.83 3.24 9.28
C VAL A 96 -0.18 3.50 10.39
N PHE A 97 -1.43 3.03 10.21
CA PHE A 97 -2.48 3.17 11.22
C PHE A 97 -2.12 2.48 12.53
N ALA A 98 -1.54 1.28 12.48
CA ALA A 98 -1.06 0.56 13.67
C ALA A 98 0.00 1.36 14.42
N GLY A 99 1.01 1.88 13.72
CA GLY A 99 2.04 2.73 14.32
C GLY A 99 1.47 4.01 14.93
N GLN A 100 0.47 4.63 14.28
CA GLN A 100 -0.24 5.79 14.79
C GLN A 100 -0.98 5.47 16.10
N ALA A 101 -1.76 4.39 16.13
CA ALA A 101 -2.55 4.00 17.28
C ALA A 101 -1.67 3.70 18.50
N ILE A 102 -0.56 2.98 18.29
CA ILE A 102 0.42 2.68 19.34
C ILE A 102 1.08 3.99 19.83
N SER A 103 1.51 4.86 18.93
CA SER A 103 2.14 6.15 19.24
C SER A 103 1.24 7.03 20.11
N MET A 104 -0.04 7.13 19.77
CA MET A 104 -1.02 7.89 20.53
C MET A 104 -1.22 7.31 21.93
N THR A 105 -1.28 5.97 22.04
CA THR A 105 -1.46 5.29 23.33
C THR A 105 -0.24 5.41 24.25
N MET A 106 0.97 5.49 23.68
CA MET A 106 2.21 5.79 24.39
C MET A 106 2.33 7.25 24.86
N GLY A 107 1.42 8.13 24.41
CA GLY A 107 1.46 9.56 24.74
C GLY A 107 2.38 10.40 23.84
N LEU A 108 3.00 9.82 22.80
CA LEU A 108 3.87 10.56 21.86
C LEU A 108 3.08 11.61 21.05
N GLY A 109 1.76 11.49 20.97
CA GLY A 109 0.88 12.49 20.34
C GLY A 109 0.87 13.85 21.06
N PHE A 110 1.24 13.91 22.32
CA PHE A 110 1.32 15.19 23.05
C PHE A 110 2.38 16.14 22.49
N ALA A 111 3.47 15.62 21.94
CA ALA A 111 4.51 16.45 21.34
C ALA A 111 3.97 17.25 20.13
N ILE A 112 3.05 16.67 19.37
CA ILE A 112 2.38 17.31 18.23
C ILE A 112 1.43 18.41 18.71
N ALA A 113 0.77 18.21 19.85
CA ALA A 113 -0.16 19.19 20.43
C ALA A 113 0.55 20.42 21.02
N VAL A 114 1.81 20.26 21.48
CA VAL A 114 2.60 21.34 22.08
C VAL A 114 3.24 22.23 21.03
N ASP A 115 3.68 21.70 19.91
CA ASP A 115 4.29 22.48 18.82
C ASP A 115 3.68 22.12 17.46
N PRO A 116 2.51 22.69 17.12
CA PRO A 116 1.83 22.42 15.87
C PRO A 116 2.54 22.99 14.63
N GLN A 117 3.45 23.97 14.79
CA GLN A 117 4.13 24.62 13.66
C GLN A 117 5.36 23.84 13.18
N ASN A 118 6.08 23.19 14.11
CA ASN A 118 7.23 22.34 13.80
C ASN A 118 6.91 20.85 13.96
N GLY A 119 5.66 20.51 14.27
CA GLY A 119 5.20 19.16 14.49
C GLY A 119 5.42 18.26 13.27
N VAL A 120 6.17 17.17 13.45
CA VAL A 120 6.33 16.14 12.43
C VAL A 120 4.94 15.56 12.14
N GLN A 121 4.47 15.72 10.90
CA GLN A 121 3.12 15.32 10.49
C GLN A 121 2.88 13.80 10.60
N VAL A 122 3.95 13.00 10.67
CA VAL A 122 3.87 11.54 10.79
C VAL A 122 4.56 11.12 12.09
N PRO A 123 3.88 10.43 13.01
CA PRO A 123 4.49 9.91 14.22
C PRO A 123 5.67 8.99 13.91
N VAL A 124 6.72 9.09 14.70
CA VAL A 124 7.96 8.31 14.52
C VAL A 124 7.70 6.81 14.42
N LEU A 125 6.73 6.29 15.18
CA LEU A 125 6.36 4.88 15.12
C LEU A 125 5.70 4.49 13.81
N SER A 126 4.84 5.34 13.25
CA SER A 126 4.26 5.08 11.90
C SER A 126 5.36 5.03 10.85
N GLN A 127 6.37 5.90 10.95
CA GLN A 127 7.52 5.88 10.05
C GLN A 127 8.34 4.59 10.20
N LEU A 128 8.54 4.12 11.42
CA LEU A 128 9.20 2.83 11.67
C LEU A 128 8.42 1.68 11.04
N TYR A 129 7.09 1.64 11.24
CA TYR A 129 6.23 0.58 10.70
C TYR A 129 6.18 0.58 9.18
N ILE A 130 6.20 1.75 8.52
CA ILE A 130 6.24 1.82 7.06
C ILE A 130 7.59 1.34 6.51
N ILE A 131 8.70 1.63 7.19
CA ILE A 131 10.02 1.12 6.82
C ILE A 131 10.04 -0.41 6.95
N LEU A 132 9.56 -0.94 8.07
CA LEU A 132 9.47 -2.39 8.28
C LEU A 132 8.56 -3.06 7.23
N ALA A 133 7.41 -2.48 6.93
CA ALA A 133 6.51 -2.97 5.89
C ALA A 133 7.20 -2.98 4.52
N THR A 134 7.97 -1.94 4.20
CA THR A 134 8.71 -1.86 2.93
C THR A 134 9.78 -2.93 2.83
N LEU A 135 10.58 -3.11 3.90
CA LEU A 135 11.63 -4.12 3.93
C LEU A 135 11.04 -5.54 3.85
N LEU A 136 9.97 -5.79 4.58
CA LEU A 136 9.26 -7.07 4.56
C LEU A 136 8.66 -7.35 3.17
N PHE A 137 8.01 -6.37 2.56
CA PHE A 137 7.45 -6.48 1.21
C PHE A 137 8.54 -6.83 0.18
N LEU A 138 9.71 -6.20 0.27
CA LEU A 138 10.84 -6.50 -0.60
C LEU A 138 11.42 -7.89 -0.31
N ALA A 139 11.54 -8.27 0.96
CA ALA A 139 12.06 -9.59 1.37
C ALA A 139 11.14 -10.75 0.95
N LEU A 140 9.84 -10.49 0.78
CA LEU A 140 8.84 -11.44 0.29
C LEU A 140 8.67 -11.42 -1.23
N ASP A 141 9.57 -10.74 -1.97
CA ASP A 141 9.44 -10.53 -3.42
C ASP A 141 8.10 -9.90 -3.85
N GLY A 142 7.48 -9.12 -2.97
CA GLY A 142 6.19 -8.48 -3.21
C GLY A 142 6.18 -7.57 -4.45
N HIS A 143 7.32 -6.99 -4.80
CA HIS A 143 7.49 -6.21 -6.03
C HIS A 143 7.38 -7.07 -7.29
N LEU A 144 7.86 -8.32 -7.25
CA LEU A 144 7.70 -9.29 -8.35
C LEU A 144 6.26 -9.81 -8.42
N LEU A 145 5.63 -10.05 -7.26
CA LEU A 145 4.21 -10.44 -7.19
C LEU A 145 3.31 -9.37 -7.78
N LEU A 146 3.58 -8.09 -7.56
CA LEU A 146 2.83 -6.99 -8.19
C LEU A 146 2.95 -7.01 -9.72
N ILE A 147 4.13 -7.19 -10.24
CA ILE A 147 4.37 -7.28 -11.69
C ILE A 147 3.64 -8.50 -12.26
N ALA A 148 3.74 -9.66 -11.59
CA ALA A 148 3.05 -10.87 -11.97
C ALA A 148 1.51 -10.67 -11.96
N SER A 149 0.97 -10.00 -10.94
CA SER A 149 -0.47 -9.67 -10.86
C SER A 149 -0.94 -8.81 -12.04
N VAL A 150 -0.11 -7.87 -12.53
CA VAL A 150 -0.44 -7.10 -13.73
C VAL A 150 -0.54 -8.01 -14.95
N VAL A 151 0.39 -8.94 -15.11
CA VAL A 151 0.37 -9.88 -16.24
C VAL A 151 -0.84 -10.81 -16.15
N GLU A 152 -1.10 -11.38 -14.96
CA GLU A 152 -2.24 -12.28 -14.72
C GLU A 152 -3.58 -11.55 -14.91
N SER A 153 -3.65 -10.25 -14.55
CA SER A 153 -4.87 -9.46 -14.73
C SER A 153 -5.36 -9.40 -16.19
N TYR A 154 -4.49 -9.64 -17.18
CA TYR A 154 -4.90 -9.73 -18.58
C TYR A 154 -5.73 -10.99 -18.93
N GLN A 155 -5.65 -12.02 -18.08
CA GLN A 155 -6.51 -13.21 -18.22
C GLN A 155 -7.94 -12.91 -17.73
N LEU A 156 -8.09 -12.07 -16.69
CA LEU A 156 -9.38 -11.67 -16.14
C LEU A 156 -9.98 -10.49 -16.92
N ILE A 157 -9.16 -9.51 -17.23
CA ILE A 157 -9.54 -8.28 -17.91
C ILE A 157 -8.60 -8.08 -19.12
N PRO A 158 -8.87 -8.69 -20.27
CA PRO A 158 -8.08 -8.49 -21.50
C PRO A 158 -8.08 -7.04 -21.94
N ALA A 159 -7.02 -6.61 -22.63
CA ALA A 159 -6.99 -5.27 -23.24
C ALA A 159 -8.18 -5.05 -24.16
N GLY A 160 -8.89 -3.92 -24.03
CA GLY A 160 -10.07 -3.65 -24.86
C GLY A 160 -10.95 -2.53 -24.35
N VAL A 161 -12.11 -2.38 -24.96
CA VAL A 161 -13.08 -1.30 -24.70
C VAL A 161 -14.20 -1.67 -23.72
N SER A 162 -14.29 -2.93 -23.28
CA SER A 162 -15.31 -3.35 -22.33
C SER A 162 -15.14 -2.60 -21.00
N GLY A 163 -16.22 -2.07 -20.44
CA GLY A 163 -16.18 -1.35 -19.16
C GLY A 163 -15.73 -2.21 -17.99
N ILE A 164 -15.21 -1.57 -16.94
CA ILE A 164 -14.99 -2.24 -15.65
C ILE A 164 -16.35 -2.41 -14.98
N PRO A 165 -16.71 -3.60 -14.52
CA PRO A 165 -17.99 -3.80 -13.83
C PRO A 165 -18.13 -2.89 -12.60
N ALA A 166 -19.32 -2.34 -12.37
CA ALA A 166 -19.58 -1.53 -11.18
C ALA A 166 -19.36 -2.33 -9.87
N THR A 167 -19.54 -3.64 -9.92
CA THR A 167 -19.26 -4.57 -8.82
C THR A 167 -17.78 -4.59 -8.45
N SER A 168 -16.86 -4.48 -9.42
CA SER A 168 -15.43 -4.39 -9.19
C SER A 168 -15.08 -3.10 -8.44
N LEU A 169 -15.66 -1.97 -8.83
CA LEU A 169 -15.40 -0.70 -8.17
C LEU A 169 -15.92 -0.70 -6.72
N SER A 170 -17.11 -1.24 -6.47
CA SER A 170 -17.65 -1.37 -5.12
C SER A 170 -16.81 -2.33 -4.25
N ALA A 171 -16.30 -3.42 -4.83
CA ALA A 171 -15.39 -4.34 -4.16
C ALA A 171 -14.08 -3.66 -3.74
N VAL A 172 -13.47 -2.86 -4.64
CA VAL A 172 -12.27 -2.08 -4.33
C VAL A 172 -12.51 -1.09 -3.19
N VAL A 173 -13.64 -0.38 -3.19
CA VAL A 173 -14.01 0.54 -2.09
C VAL A 173 -14.17 -0.21 -0.77
N ALA A 174 -14.80 -1.39 -0.79
CA ALA A 174 -14.95 -2.24 0.40
C ALA A 174 -13.60 -2.70 0.97
N LEU A 175 -12.56 -2.87 0.13
CA LEU A 175 -11.20 -3.18 0.59
C LEU A 175 -10.59 -2.06 1.44
N GLY A 176 -11.10 -0.82 1.37
CA GLY A 176 -10.67 0.27 2.24
C GLY A 176 -10.82 -0.03 3.74
N THR A 177 -11.73 -0.94 4.10
CA THR A 177 -11.88 -1.43 5.49
C THR A 177 -10.63 -2.15 6.00
N MET A 178 -9.76 -2.67 5.10
CA MET A 178 -8.50 -3.32 5.47
C MET A 178 -7.56 -2.39 6.23
N VAL A 179 -7.59 -1.09 5.94
CA VAL A 179 -6.73 -0.11 6.63
C VAL A 179 -7.06 -0.10 8.13
N PHE A 180 -8.34 -0.04 8.47
CA PHE A 180 -8.78 0.03 9.87
C PHE A 180 -8.75 -1.34 10.54
N ALA A 181 -9.36 -2.34 9.93
CA ALA A 181 -9.42 -3.69 10.49
C ALA A 181 -8.01 -4.31 10.59
N GLY A 182 -7.22 -4.25 9.52
CA GLY A 182 -5.84 -4.73 9.52
C GLY A 182 -4.96 -3.94 10.48
N GLY A 183 -5.10 -2.60 10.50
CA GLY A 183 -4.32 -1.75 11.39
C GLY A 183 -4.62 -1.99 12.88
N ILE A 184 -5.90 -2.21 13.23
CA ILE A 184 -6.28 -2.60 14.61
C ILE A 184 -5.69 -3.98 14.94
N LEU A 185 -5.81 -4.97 14.06
CA LEU A 185 -5.26 -6.30 14.29
C LEU A 185 -3.75 -6.28 14.50
N LEU A 186 -3.03 -5.49 13.70
CA LEU A 186 -1.58 -5.30 13.85
C LEU A 186 -1.20 -4.62 15.17
N ALA A 187 -2.00 -3.66 15.62
CA ALA A 187 -1.73 -2.90 16.84
C ALA A 187 -2.23 -3.59 18.12
N LEU A 188 -3.21 -4.48 18.01
CA LEU A 188 -3.97 -5.02 19.15
C LEU A 188 -3.10 -5.58 20.27
N PRO A 189 -2.05 -6.38 20.04
CA PRO A 189 -1.22 -6.92 21.11
C PRO A 189 -0.50 -5.82 21.90
N ALA A 190 0.01 -4.79 21.20
CA ALA A 190 0.68 -3.67 21.83
C ALA A 190 -0.31 -2.75 22.56
N LEU A 191 -1.46 -2.46 21.94
CA LEU A 191 -2.52 -1.62 22.53
C LEU A 191 -3.07 -2.23 23.81
N THR A 192 -3.32 -3.55 23.86
CA THR A 192 -3.83 -4.22 25.07
C THR A 192 -2.83 -4.13 26.20
N ALA A 193 -1.54 -4.38 25.95
CA ALA A 193 -0.51 -4.28 26.96
C ALA A 193 -0.34 -2.83 27.47
N LEU A 194 -0.31 -1.85 26.56
CA LEU A 194 -0.22 -0.43 26.92
C LEU A 194 -1.45 0.05 27.69
N LEU A 195 -2.65 -0.42 27.33
CA LEU A 195 -3.88 -0.09 28.05
C LEU A 195 -3.81 -0.58 29.51
N LEU A 196 -3.33 -1.80 29.76
CA LEU A 196 -3.14 -2.33 31.12
C LEU A 196 -2.15 -1.46 31.92
N ILE A 197 -1.06 -1.04 31.31
CA ILE A 197 -0.09 -0.13 31.94
C ILE A 197 -0.75 1.22 32.28
N ASN A 198 -1.49 1.80 31.35
CA ASN A 198 -2.18 3.07 31.55
C ASN A 198 -3.24 2.98 32.68
N ILE A 199 -3.97 1.87 32.78
CA ILE A 199 -4.90 1.62 33.88
C ILE A 199 -4.13 1.52 35.21
N ALA A 200 -3.01 0.78 35.24
CA ALA A 200 -2.19 0.66 36.43
C ALA A 200 -1.69 2.05 36.91
N PHE A 201 -1.22 2.89 35.99
CA PHE A 201 -0.84 4.28 36.33
C PHE A 201 -2.03 5.10 36.82
N GLY A 202 -3.22 4.94 36.23
CA GLY A 202 -4.43 5.61 36.71
C GLY A 202 -4.77 5.25 38.16
N ILE A 203 -4.55 4.01 38.55
CA ILE A 203 -4.75 3.57 39.95
C ILE A 203 -3.66 4.16 40.88
N VAL A 204 -2.38 4.10 40.45
CA VAL A 204 -1.26 4.63 41.24
C VAL A 204 -1.42 6.14 41.49
N THR A 205 -1.83 6.92 40.51
CA THR A 205 -2.03 8.37 40.67
C THR A 205 -3.20 8.71 41.57
N ARG A 206 -4.21 7.82 41.68
CA ARG A 206 -5.30 7.98 42.61
C ARG A 206 -4.86 7.71 44.07
N THR A 207 -3.94 6.76 44.27
CA THR A 207 -3.46 6.39 45.61
C THR A 207 -2.31 7.30 46.09
N ALA A 208 -1.51 7.80 45.18
CA ALA A 208 -0.38 8.70 45.44
C ALA A 208 -0.43 9.94 44.55
N PRO A 209 -1.34 10.90 44.85
CA PRO A 209 -1.53 12.10 43.98
C PRO A 209 -0.33 13.04 43.94
N GLN A 210 0.65 12.84 44.81
CA GLN A 210 1.93 13.57 44.81
C GLN A 210 2.84 13.19 43.62
N LEU A 211 2.61 12.01 43.03
CA LEU A 211 3.32 11.60 41.80
C LEU A 211 2.74 12.34 40.60
N ASN A 212 3.55 13.24 40.04
CA ASN A 212 3.18 13.95 38.83
C ASN A 212 3.15 12.96 37.66
N ILE A 213 1.94 12.64 37.15
CA ILE A 213 1.74 11.69 36.06
C ILE A 213 2.47 12.11 34.78
N PHE A 214 2.63 13.43 34.57
CA PHE A 214 3.34 13.94 33.40
C PHE A 214 4.86 13.75 33.54
N ALA A 215 5.40 13.89 34.73
CA ALA A 215 6.84 13.76 34.95
C ALA A 215 7.31 12.30 35.02
N VAL A 216 6.48 11.36 35.52
CA VAL A 216 6.86 9.96 35.68
C VAL A 216 6.11 9.05 34.71
N GLY A 217 4.83 9.28 34.47
CA GLY A 217 3.98 8.43 33.64
C GLY A 217 4.44 8.39 32.18
N PHE A 218 4.67 9.53 31.54
CA PHE A 218 5.11 9.56 30.14
C PHE A 218 6.43 8.83 29.88
N PRO A 219 7.52 9.08 30.61
CA PRO A 219 8.76 8.34 30.40
C PRO A 219 8.58 6.83 30.56
N VAL A 220 7.79 6.41 31.54
CA VAL A 220 7.55 4.98 31.81
C VAL A 220 6.69 4.35 30.71
N THR A 221 5.62 5.01 30.25
CA THR A 221 4.79 4.48 29.15
C THR A 221 5.56 4.42 27.84
N ILE A 222 6.46 5.36 27.56
CA ILE A 222 7.33 5.33 26.38
C ILE A 222 8.29 4.13 26.45
N LEU A 223 9.01 3.96 27.57
CA LEU A 223 9.96 2.86 27.75
C LEU A 223 9.24 1.51 27.70
N ALA A 224 8.10 1.39 28.40
CA ALA A 224 7.30 0.18 28.38
C ALA A 224 6.76 -0.10 26.97
N GLY A 225 6.32 0.93 26.24
CA GLY A 225 5.85 0.79 24.86
C GLY A 225 6.94 0.31 23.91
N LEU A 226 8.16 0.83 24.02
CA LEU A 226 9.30 0.35 23.24
C LEU A 226 9.63 -1.12 23.54
N LEU A 227 9.59 -1.50 24.82
CA LEU A 227 9.80 -2.89 25.23
C LEU A 227 8.70 -3.82 24.68
N ILE A 228 7.43 -3.40 24.79
CA ILE A 228 6.28 -4.14 24.26
C ILE A 228 6.40 -4.29 22.75
N MET A 229 6.73 -3.22 22.02
CA MET A 229 6.95 -3.27 20.57
C MET A 229 8.02 -4.30 20.20
N PHE A 230 9.12 -4.35 20.95
CA PHE A 230 10.19 -5.33 20.70
C PHE A 230 9.68 -6.77 20.90
N ILE A 231 8.92 -7.02 21.97
CA ILE A 231 8.36 -8.35 22.26
C ILE A 231 7.31 -8.78 21.22
N VAL A 232 6.48 -7.85 20.75
CA VAL A 232 5.37 -8.12 19.83
C VAL A 232 5.84 -8.16 18.37
N MET A 233 7.06 -7.69 18.06
CA MET A 233 7.59 -7.57 16.71
C MET A 233 7.46 -8.85 15.86
N PRO A 234 7.77 -10.07 16.34
CA PRO A 234 7.60 -11.28 15.53
C PRO A 234 6.15 -11.52 15.10
N GLY A 235 5.19 -11.28 16.01
CA GLY A 235 3.75 -11.39 15.70
C GLY A 235 3.30 -10.32 14.71
N PHE A 236 3.81 -9.11 14.82
CA PHE A 236 3.55 -8.03 13.85
C PHE A 236 4.04 -8.41 12.45
N ILE A 237 5.26 -8.93 12.32
CA ILE A 237 5.84 -9.36 11.04
C ILE A 237 4.96 -10.44 10.40
N SER A 238 4.57 -11.45 11.17
CA SER A 238 3.70 -12.54 10.70
C SER A 238 2.34 -12.02 10.21
N ALA A 239 1.66 -11.20 11.02
CA ALA A 239 0.36 -10.65 10.67
C ALA A 239 0.42 -9.69 9.46
N LEU A 240 1.49 -8.90 9.35
CA LEU A 240 1.69 -8.02 8.20
C LEU A 240 1.98 -8.81 6.91
N THR A 241 2.74 -9.91 6.99
CA THR A 241 2.97 -10.83 5.86
C THR A 241 1.66 -11.39 5.34
N GLU A 242 0.79 -11.87 6.23
CA GLU A 242 -0.53 -12.39 5.90
C GLU A 242 -1.43 -11.30 5.28
N LEU A 243 -1.39 -10.08 5.84
CA LEU A 243 -2.15 -8.95 5.34
C LEU A 243 -1.73 -8.57 3.91
N ILE A 244 -0.43 -8.50 3.64
CA ILE A 244 0.11 -8.20 2.29
C ILE A 244 -0.29 -9.30 1.30
N GLY A 245 -0.14 -10.56 1.68
CA GLY A 245 -0.52 -11.70 0.84
C GLY A 245 -2.02 -11.71 0.53
N SER A 246 -2.87 -11.49 1.54
CA SER A 246 -4.32 -11.41 1.37
C SER A 246 -4.77 -10.19 0.55
N ALA A 247 -4.04 -9.07 0.65
CA ALA A 247 -4.31 -7.88 -0.16
C ALA A 247 -4.13 -8.18 -1.65
N GLY A 248 -3.02 -8.82 -2.05
CA GLY A 248 -2.79 -9.21 -3.43
C GLY A 248 -3.91 -10.09 -4.00
N GLN A 249 -4.28 -11.15 -3.26
CA GLN A 249 -5.36 -12.06 -3.67
C GLN A 249 -6.72 -11.36 -3.78
N ARG A 250 -7.07 -10.51 -2.81
CA ARG A 250 -8.32 -9.74 -2.83
C ARG A 250 -8.35 -8.71 -3.95
N GLY A 251 -7.19 -8.11 -4.27
CA GLY A 251 -7.06 -7.18 -5.39
C GLY A 251 -7.38 -7.84 -6.72
N MET A 252 -6.86 -9.05 -6.95
CA MET A 252 -7.19 -9.85 -8.13
C MET A 252 -8.65 -10.29 -8.14
N GLY A 253 -9.21 -10.67 -7.00
CA GLY A 253 -10.62 -11.06 -6.88
C GLY A 253 -11.61 -9.90 -7.01
N ALA A 254 -11.17 -8.65 -6.90
CA ALA A 254 -11.99 -7.45 -7.07
C ALA A 254 -12.04 -6.96 -8.52
N LEU A 255 -11.17 -7.46 -9.41
CA LEU A 255 -11.17 -7.16 -10.84
C LEU A 255 -12.17 -8.02 -11.60
#